data_6293bba58abbb9b05b0662aba5b9bd53
#
_entry.id   6293bba58abbb9b05b0662aba5b9bd53
#
_cell.length_a   1.000
_cell.length_b   1.000
_cell.length_c   1.000
_cell.angle_alpha   90.00
_cell.angle_beta   90.00
_cell.angle_gamma   90.00
#
_symmetry.space_group_name_H-M   'P 1'
#
loop_
_entity.id
_entity.type
_entity.pdbx_description
1 polymer ?
#
loop_
_entity_poly.entity_id
_entity_poly.type
_entity_poly.pdbx_seq_one_letter_code
_entity_poly.pdbx_strand_id
1 'polypeptide(L)'
;MATLQKGTLFPTKLEQELFSMVKGHSSLALLSGQEALPFTGKDIFTFDFSSDISIVAEGEAKPAGDAKIDPVKMVPLKVVYGMRVNDEFVFAAEEKKVDYLKKFSEGFAKKLGAGLDKMAFHGINPATGKLSTVIGDNNFDKKI
;
A
#
# COMPACT_ATOMS: atom_id res chain seq x y z
N MET A 1 23.85 -9.86 19.25
CA MET A 1 22.96 -9.27 18.23
C MET A 1 22.66 -7.85 18.64
N ALA A 2 23.15 -6.85 17.91
CA ALA A 2 22.79 -5.47 18.16
C ALA A 2 21.32 -5.27 17.77
N THR A 3 20.47 -4.99 18.73
CA THR A 3 19.08 -4.61 18.49
C THR A 3 19.09 -3.21 17.89
N LEU A 4 18.70 -3.10 16.63
CA LEU A 4 18.49 -1.81 15.97
C LEU A 4 17.36 -1.07 16.70
N GLN A 5 17.71 -0.05 17.44
CA GLN A 5 16.73 0.82 18.08
C GLN A 5 16.00 1.63 17.01
N LYS A 6 14.68 1.69 17.14
CA LYS A 6 13.79 2.49 16.30
C LYS A 6 14.29 3.95 16.29
N GLY A 7 14.64 4.45 15.10
CA GLY A 7 15.08 5.84 14.93
C GLY A 7 16.58 6.07 14.68
N THR A 8 17.43 5.04 14.82
CA THR A 8 18.89 5.22 14.66
C THR A 8 19.38 5.08 13.21
N LEU A 9 18.65 4.40 12.33
CA LEU A 9 19.07 4.13 10.96
C LEU A 9 18.39 5.03 9.90
N PHE A 10 17.17 5.47 10.16
CA PHE A 10 16.41 6.28 9.22
C PHE A 10 15.90 7.56 9.89
N PRO A 11 16.58 8.70 9.70
CA PRO A 11 16.05 9.98 10.10
C PRO A 11 14.74 10.28 9.34
N THR A 12 13.83 11.00 9.98
CA THR A 12 12.46 11.30 9.45
C THR A 12 12.46 11.90 8.03
N LYS A 13 13.47 12.68 7.68
CA LYS A 13 13.63 13.19 6.30
C LYS A 13 13.84 12.08 5.28
N LEU A 14 14.62 11.06 5.61
CA LEU A 14 14.90 9.92 4.73
C LEU A 14 13.64 9.06 4.53
N GLU A 15 12.83 8.90 5.58
CA GLU A 15 11.54 8.22 5.47
C GLU A 15 10.59 8.95 4.54
N GLN A 16 10.49 10.27 4.65
CA GLN A 16 9.65 11.10 3.77
C GLN A 16 10.11 11.04 2.30
N GLU A 17 11.42 11.10 2.07
CA GLU A 17 11.99 10.93 0.74
C GLU A 17 11.70 9.54 0.17
N LEU A 18 11.80 8.49 0.99
CA LEU A 18 11.49 7.12 0.59
C LEU A 18 10.03 6.97 0.14
N PHE A 19 9.08 7.51 0.90
CA PHE A 19 7.66 7.49 0.52
C PHE A 19 7.40 8.26 -0.78
N SER A 20 8.08 9.40 -0.97
CA SER A 20 7.99 10.17 -2.20
C SER A 20 8.52 9.40 -3.41
N MET A 21 9.63 8.66 -3.25
CA MET A 21 10.19 7.81 -4.30
C MET A 21 9.27 6.63 -4.64
N VAL A 22 8.67 5.98 -3.65
CA VAL A 22 7.72 4.89 -3.88
C VAL A 22 6.54 5.35 -4.70
N LYS A 23 6.00 6.54 -4.42
CA LYS A 23 4.91 7.14 -5.16
C LYS A 23 5.25 7.33 -6.65
N GLY A 24 6.48 7.66 -6.98
CA GLY A 24 6.95 7.79 -8.36
C GLY A 24 7.08 6.47 -9.14
N HIS A 25 7.05 5.33 -8.46
CA HIS A 25 7.25 4.00 -9.07
C HIS A 25 6.02 3.10 -9.02
N SER A 26 4.89 3.59 -8.53
CA SER A 26 3.64 2.82 -8.44
C SER A 26 2.51 3.54 -9.15
N SER A 27 1.85 2.87 -10.08
CA SER A 27 0.65 3.38 -10.76
C SER A 27 -0.51 3.53 -9.79
N LEU A 28 -0.67 2.57 -8.88
CA LEU A 28 -1.69 2.60 -7.86
C LEU A 28 -1.53 3.82 -6.93
N ALA A 29 -0.30 4.08 -6.48
CA ALA A 29 -0.02 5.20 -5.59
C ALA A 29 -0.21 6.57 -6.25
N LEU A 30 -0.09 6.64 -7.58
CA LEU A 30 -0.38 7.86 -8.36
C LEU A 30 -1.88 8.11 -8.50
N LEU A 31 -2.66 7.04 -8.68
CA LEU A 31 -4.10 7.12 -8.94
C LEU A 31 -4.94 7.19 -7.67
N SER A 32 -4.46 6.59 -6.58
CA SER A 32 -5.18 6.54 -5.31
C SER A 32 -4.91 7.77 -4.43
N GLY A 33 -5.93 8.20 -3.71
CA GLY A 33 -5.76 9.11 -2.58
C GLY A 33 -5.03 8.42 -1.43
N GLN A 34 -4.29 9.20 -0.64
CA GLN A 34 -3.62 8.70 0.56
C GLN A 34 -4.40 9.11 1.80
N GLU A 35 -4.82 8.14 2.58
CA GLU A 35 -5.43 8.35 3.88
C GLU A 35 -4.66 7.57 4.95
N ALA A 36 -4.44 8.19 6.11
CA ALA A 36 -3.79 7.53 7.23
C ALA A 36 -4.70 6.42 7.79
N LEU A 37 -4.18 5.19 7.84
CA LEU A 37 -4.88 4.05 8.39
C LEU A 37 -4.33 3.72 9.79
N PRO A 38 -5.17 3.58 10.83
CA PRO A 38 -4.73 3.13 12.14
C PRO A 38 -4.22 1.68 12.06
N PHE A 39 -3.26 1.34 12.91
CA PHE A 39 -2.60 0.02 12.91
C PHE A 39 -3.58 -1.14 13.17
N THR A 40 -4.68 -0.85 13.85
CA THR A 40 -5.76 -1.81 14.14
C THR A 40 -6.71 -2.07 12.97
N GLY A 41 -6.57 -1.32 11.87
CA GLY A 41 -7.50 -1.33 10.75
C GLY A 41 -8.61 -0.29 10.90
N LYS A 42 -9.38 -0.11 9.84
CA LYS A 42 -10.54 0.80 9.77
C LYS A 42 -11.68 0.10 9.06
N ASP A 43 -12.87 0.21 9.59
CA ASP A 43 -14.07 -0.25 8.91
C ASP A 43 -14.57 0.85 7.98
N ILE A 44 -14.80 0.51 6.72
CA ILE A 44 -15.39 1.39 5.72
C ILE A 44 -16.75 0.82 5.34
N PHE A 45 -17.73 1.70 5.24
CA PHE A 45 -19.05 1.34 4.75
C PHE A 45 -19.13 1.65 3.26
N THR A 46 -19.48 0.63 2.47
CA THR A 46 -19.82 0.79 1.06
C THR A 46 -21.32 0.80 0.91
N PHE A 47 -21.82 1.73 0.10
CA PHE A 47 -23.25 1.82 -0.24
C PHE A 47 -23.42 1.28 -1.64
N ASP A 48 -24.28 0.29 -1.79
CA ASP A 48 -24.73 -0.22 -3.08
C ASP A 48 -26.21 0.17 -3.26
N PHE A 49 -26.48 0.89 -4.35
CA PHE A 49 -27.82 1.30 -4.70
C PHE A 49 -28.41 0.32 -5.71
N SER A 50 -29.48 -0.36 -5.33
CA SER A 50 -30.08 -1.41 -6.14
C SER A 50 -30.95 -0.88 -7.32
N SER A 51 -31.28 0.39 -7.33
CA SER A 51 -32.14 1.00 -8.34
C SER A 51 -31.58 2.28 -8.91
N ASP A 52 -31.80 2.47 -10.21
CA ASP A 52 -31.46 3.71 -10.90
C ASP A 52 -32.39 4.85 -10.52
N ILE A 53 -31.95 6.08 -10.77
CA ILE A 53 -32.79 7.27 -10.62
C ILE A 53 -33.95 7.24 -11.63
N SER A 54 -35.17 7.55 -11.18
CA SER A 54 -36.32 7.66 -12.06
C SER A 54 -36.81 9.10 -12.21
N ILE A 55 -37.31 9.43 -13.39
CA ILE A 55 -37.97 10.70 -13.66
C ILE A 55 -39.45 10.53 -13.33
N VAL A 56 -39.97 11.33 -12.41
CA VAL A 56 -41.36 11.25 -11.97
C VAL A 56 -42.08 12.54 -12.35
N ALA A 57 -43.28 12.42 -12.90
CA ALA A 57 -44.10 13.57 -13.21
C ALA A 57 -44.70 14.20 -11.94
N GLU A 58 -45.11 15.44 -12.03
CA GLU A 58 -45.75 16.14 -10.91
C GLU A 58 -47.04 15.44 -10.47
N GLY A 59 -47.11 15.04 -9.19
CA GLY A 59 -48.26 14.32 -8.61
C GLY A 59 -48.17 12.79 -8.64
N GLU A 60 -47.11 12.19 -9.23
CA GLU A 60 -46.90 10.75 -9.17
C GLU A 60 -46.16 10.29 -7.89
N ALA A 61 -46.40 9.03 -7.53
CA ALA A 61 -45.72 8.42 -6.40
C ALA A 61 -44.21 8.32 -6.61
N LYS A 62 -43.42 8.76 -5.66
CA LYS A 62 -41.96 8.65 -5.70
C LYS A 62 -41.53 7.19 -5.45
N PRO A 63 -40.81 6.55 -6.37
CA PRO A 63 -40.24 5.24 -6.09
C PRO A 63 -39.20 5.32 -5.00
N ALA A 64 -39.22 4.36 -4.08
CA ALA A 64 -38.19 4.19 -3.06
C ALA A 64 -37.23 3.10 -3.55
N GLY A 65 -35.94 3.39 -3.54
CA GLY A 65 -34.89 2.41 -3.79
C GLY A 65 -34.30 1.89 -2.47
N ASP A 66 -33.87 0.65 -2.48
CA ASP A 66 -33.15 0.05 -1.36
C ASP A 66 -31.64 0.31 -1.53
N ALA A 67 -30.99 0.71 -0.45
CA ALA A 67 -29.55 0.81 -0.38
C ALA A 67 -29.01 -0.28 0.55
N LYS A 68 -28.06 -1.08 0.05
CA LYS A 68 -27.34 -2.07 0.83
C LYS A 68 -26.09 -1.44 1.41
N ILE A 69 -25.89 -1.60 2.72
CA ILE A 69 -24.71 -1.11 3.43
C ILE A 69 -23.86 -2.33 3.79
N ASP A 70 -22.71 -2.46 3.14
CA ASP A 70 -21.76 -3.55 3.44
C ASP A 70 -20.54 -2.97 4.16
N PRO A 71 -20.24 -3.43 5.39
CA PRO A 71 -19.02 -3.05 6.07
C PRO A 71 -17.83 -3.78 5.46
N VAL A 72 -16.80 -3.03 5.06
CA VAL A 72 -15.53 -3.56 4.58
C VAL A 72 -14.45 -3.23 5.60
N LYS A 73 -13.84 -4.25 6.18
CA LYS A 73 -12.73 -4.09 7.12
C LYS A 73 -11.42 -3.95 6.36
N MET A 74 -10.76 -2.81 6.52
CA MET A 74 -9.41 -2.59 6.02
C MET A 74 -8.38 -3.03 7.04
N VAL A 75 -7.48 -3.93 6.64
CA VAL A 75 -6.40 -4.44 7.49
C VAL A 75 -5.07 -4.04 6.84
N PRO A 76 -4.11 -3.49 7.61
CA PRO A 76 -2.81 -3.12 7.06
C PRO A 76 -2.01 -4.36 6.65
N LEU A 77 -1.36 -4.28 5.49
CA LEU A 77 -0.49 -5.31 4.96
C LEU A 77 0.97 -5.01 5.36
N LYS A 78 1.64 -6.01 5.93
CA LYS A 78 3.06 -5.90 6.28
C LYS A 78 3.92 -6.33 5.10
N VAL A 79 4.76 -5.43 4.61
CA VAL A 79 5.76 -5.69 3.58
C VAL A 79 7.15 -5.62 4.20
N VAL A 80 8.01 -6.59 3.88
CA VAL A 80 9.38 -6.68 4.40
C VAL A 80 10.35 -6.87 3.25
N TYR A 81 11.43 -6.10 3.27
CA TYR A 81 12.57 -6.25 2.38
C TYR A 81 13.85 -6.17 3.19
N GLY A 82 14.74 -7.12 3.02
CA GLY A 82 16.00 -7.18 3.76
C GLY A 82 17.19 -7.29 2.81
N MET A 83 18.31 -6.76 3.23
CA MET A 83 19.59 -6.88 2.55
C MET A 83 20.67 -7.32 3.52
N ARG A 84 21.55 -8.19 3.07
CA ARG A 84 22.76 -8.56 3.83
C ARG A 84 23.89 -7.60 3.45
N VAL A 85 24.62 -7.17 4.44
CA VAL A 85 25.78 -6.29 4.30
C VAL A 85 26.99 -7.03 4.83
N ASN A 86 28.13 -6.89 4.14
CA ASN A 86 29.41 -7.49 4.57
C ASN A 86 29.97 -6.69 5.75
N ASP A 87 30.83 -7.35 6.55
CA ASP A 87 31.50 -6.72 7.69
C ASP A 87 32.32 -5.48 7.29
N GLU A 88 32.87 -5.46 6.08
CA GLU A 88 33.57 -4.31 5.52
C GLU A 88 32.71 -3.04 5.49
N PHE A 89 31.40 -3.17 5.33
CA PHE A 89 30.48 -2.04 5.37
C PHE A 89 30.39 -1.44 6.78
N VAL A 90 30.44 -2.26 7.81
CA VAL A 90 30.36 -1.81 9.22
C VAL A 90 31.55 -0.93 9.56
N PHE A 91 32.71 -1.22 8.96
CA PHE A 91 33.97 -0.47 9.17
C PHE A 91 34.20 0.62 8.11
N ALA A 92 33.30 0.80 7.14
CA ALA A 92 33.43 1.83 6.13
C ALA A 92 33.27 3.24 6.72
N ALA A 93 33.85 4.22 6.03
CA ALA A 93 33.68 5.64 6.41
C ALA A 93 32.20 6.06 6.37
N GLU A 94 31.80 6.97 7.24
CA GLU A 94 30.43 7.47 7.38
C GLU A 94 29.83 7.92 6.03
N GLU A 95 30.61 8.62 5.20
CA GLU A 95 30.19 9.08 3.88
C GLU A 95 29.77 7.93 2.96
N LYS A 96 30.54 6.83 2.95
CA LYS A 96 30.22 5.63 2.16
C LYS A 96 28.97 4.92 2.67
N LYS A 97 28.74 4.94 3.98
CA LYS A 97 27.52 4.39 4.59
C LYS A 97 26.27 5.16 4.15
N VAL A 98 26.37 6.49 4.12
CA VAL A 98 25.25 7.36 3.67
C VAL A 98 24.92 7.09 2.20
N ASP A 99 25.92 7.04 1.32
CA ASP A 99 25.71 6.72 -0.11
C ASP A 99 25.10 5.36 -0.32
N TYR A 100 25.53 4.37 0.45
CA TYR A 100 25.02 3.01 0.37
C TYR A 100 23.56 2.93 0.83
N LEU A 101 23.21 3.60 1.93
CA LEU A 101 21.84 3.68 2.42
C LEU A 101 20.92 4.40 1.43
N LYS A 102 21.42 5.44 0.77
CA LYS A 102 20.68 6.16 -0.27
C LYS A 102 20.37 5.25 -1.47
N LYS A 103 21.36 4.54 -1.99
CA LYS A 103 21.17 3.58 -3.08
C LYS A 103 20.24 2.43 -2.69
N PHE A 104 20.34 1.95 -1.45
CA PHE A 104 19.44 0.94 -0.92
C PHE A 104 17.99 1.47 -0.88
N SER A 105 17.80 2.70 -0.40
CA SER A 105 16.47 3.33 -0.32
C SER A 105 15.85 3.52 -1.71
N GLU A 106 16.63 3.93 -2.70
CA GLU A 106 16.18 4.05 -4.09
C GLU A 106 15.77 2.68 -4.67
N GLY A 107 16.60 1.66 -4.48
CA GLY A 107 16.29 0.30 -4.93
C GLY A 107 15.07 -0.29 -4.22
N PHE A 108 14.94 -0.05 -2.93
CA PHE A 108 13.77 -0.46 -2.13
C PHE A 108 12.50 0.23 -2.62
N ALA A 109 12.54 1.55 -2.83
CA ALA A 109 11.38 2.31 -3.33
C ALA A 109 10.88 1.79 -4.68
N LYS A 110 11.82 1.52 -5.60
CA LYS A 110 11.50 0.94 -6.92
C LYS A 110 10.86 -0.45 -6.79
N LYS A 111 11.43 -1.33 -5.97
CA LYS A 111 10.91 -2.68 -5.74
C LYS A 111 9.56 -2.65 -5.02
N LEU A 112 9.40 -1.78 -4.04
CA LEU A 112 8.15 -1.62 -3.32
C LEU A 112 7.04 -1.08 -4.22
N GLY A 113 7.31 -0.07 -5.04
CA GLY A 113 6.35 0.48 -5.99
C GLY A 113 5.84 -0.57 -6.98
N ALA A 114 6.76 -1.27 -7.65
CA ALA A 114 6.39 -2.36 -8.56
C ALA A 114 5.70 -3.53 -7.84
N GLY A 115 6.10 -3.83 -6.62
CA GLY A 115 5.49 -4.87 -5.80
C GLY A 115 4.07 -4.51 -5.37
N LEU A 116 3.84 -3.26 -5.03
CA LEU A 116 2.53 -2.72 -4.65
C LEU A 116 1.52 -2.86 -5.80
N ASP A 117 1.94 -2.52 -7.01
CA ASP A 117 1.11 -2.70 -8.20
C ASP A 117 0.77 -4.18 -8.43
N LYS A 118 1.75 -5.09 -8.34
CA LYS A 118 1.50 -6.53 -8.49
C LYS A 118 0.57 -7.08 -7.42
N MET A 119 0.72 -6.65 -6.18
CA MET A 119 -0.16 -7.07 -5.08
C MET A 119 -1.59 -6.57 -5.27
N ALA A 120 -1.76 -5.31 -5.64
CA ALA A 120 -3.07 -4.70 -5.78
C ALA A 120 -3.83 -5.21 -7.02
N PHE A 121 -3.18 -5.28 -8.17
CA PHE A 121 -3.85 -5.69 -9.41
C PHE A 121 -4.07 -7.19 -9.47
N HIS A 122 -3.08 -7.98 -9.14
CA HIS A 122 -3.10 -9.43 -9.36
C HIS A 122 -3.13 -10.28 -8.08
N GLY A 123 -2.99 -9.68 -6.89
CA GLY A 123 -2.90 -10.42 -5.63
C GLY A 123 -1.68 -11.34 -5.51
N ILE A 124 -0.63 -11.05 -6.27
CA ILE A 124 0.59 -11.85 -6.35
C ILE A 124 1.58 -11.38 -5.28
N ASN A 125 2.23 -12.33 -4.60
CA ASN A 125 3.39 -12.03 -3.77
C ASN A 125 4.60 -11.76 -4.69
N PRO A 126 5.16 -10.53 -4.68
CA PRO A 126 6.25 -10.17 -5.59
C PRO A 126 7.52 -11.00 -5.46
N ALA A 127 7.76 -11.56 -4.26
CA ALA A 127 8.96 -12.38 -3.99
C ALA A 127 8.86 -13.78 -4.59
N THR A 128 7.67 -14.37 -4.61
CA THR A 128 7.46 -15.75 -5.07
C THR A 128 6.82 -15.84 -6.46
N GLY A 129 6.23 -14.76 -6.94
CA GLY A 129 5.46 -14.74 -8.18
C GLY A 129 4.14 -15.54 -8.15
N LYS A 130 3.72 -16.01 -6.97
CA LYS A 130 2.50 -16.80 -6.78
C LYS A 130 1.42 -15.96 -6.10
N LEU A 131 0.17 -16.38 -6.24
CA LEU A 131 -0.95 -15.77 -5.53
C LEU A 131 -0.69 -15.77 -4.02
N SER A 132 -0.95 -14.65 -3.38
CA SER A 132 -0.75 -14.48 -1.95
C SER A 132 -2.01 -14.89 -1.19
N THR A 133 -1.87 -15.82 -0.25
CA THR A 133 -2.96 -16.22 0.65
C THR A 133 -3.39 -15.10 1.60
N VAL A 134 -2.50 -14.16 1.88
CA VAL A 134 -2.79 -13.00 2.75
C VAL A 134 -3.69 -11.98 2.05
N ILE A 135 -3.47 -11.75 0.75
CA ILE A 135 -4.29 -10.86 -0.06
C ILE A 135 -5.58 -11.58 -0.48
N GLY A 136 -5.49 -12.87 -0.82
CA GLY A 136 -6.61 -13.68 -1.27
C GLY A 136 -7.30 -13.05 -2.49
N ASP A 137 -8.62 -12.95 -2.41
CA ASP A 137 -9.47 -12.36 -3.48
C ASP A 137 -9.59 -10.83 -3.40
N ASN A 138 -8.83 -10.17 -2.49
CA ASN A 138 -8.83 -8.72 -2.35
C ASN A 138 -7.84 -8.05 -3.33
N ASN A 139 -8.05 -8.27 -4.62
CA ASN A 139 -7.29 -7.69 -5.71
C ASN A 139 -8.22 -7.28 -6.86
N PHE A 140 -7.73 -6.43 -7.76
CA PHE A 140 -8.55 -5.93 -8.86
C PHE A 140 -9.03 -7.03 -9.82
N ASP A 141 -8.18 -8.00 -10.15
CA ASP A 141 -8.55 -9.10 -11.07
C ASP A 141 -9.74 -9.94 -10.57
N LYS A 142 -9.99 -9.94 -9.26
CA LYS A 142 -11.08 -10.71 -8.64
C LYS A 142 -12.30 -9.87 -8.28
N LYS A 143 -12.12 -8.54 -8.15
CA LYS A 143 -13.20 -7.63 -7.70
C LYS A 143 -13.86 -6.86 -8.85
N ILE A 144 -13.22 -6.80 -10.01
CA ILE A 144 -13.75 -6.28 -11.25
C ILE A 144 -14.13 -7.47 -12.15
#